data_1a2189874b50a230a35bba2b72874645
#
_entry.id   1a2189874b50a230a35bba2b72874645
#
_cell.length_a   1.000
_cell.length_b   1.000
_cell.length_c   1.000
_cell.angle_alpha   90.00
_cell.angle_beta   90.00
_cell.angle_gamma   90.00
#
_symmetry.space_group_name_H-M   'P 1'
#
loop_
_entity.id
_entity.type
_entity.pdbx_description
1 polymer ?
#
loop_
_entity_poly.entity_id
_entity_poly.type
_entity_poly.pdbx_seq_one_letter_code
_entity_poly.pdbx_strand_id
1 'polypeptide(L)'
;MNAGLSGRRAVLHNAPMVQPLAAEIDGQKQPASRWQRWVIGGGLAVVVAALLAGIVAVQQPPVFYRAAIAADTPVAAESLARRMVSKAAALHAAAGRAGPWEAVIEDREVNAWLAIDLPRNHRGLLPAGVEIPRVSFQSRRVAVAARMRIGPLATVAWAEMEVWLQGVNQVGLKTAAAGLGSLPVPRDAMLRHLAGRLTAAGLVTDLRRTQAGLLLVVSPPSTYDAAAGACRLESLAVAAGELLVAGSTQRPAQETDVP
;
A
#
# COMPACT_ATOMS: atom_id res chain seq x y z
N MET A 1 -6.51 -86.68 31.16
CA MET A 1 -7.72 -87.49 31.24
C MET A 1 -8.54 -87.22 30.01
N ASN A 2 -8.66 -88.32 29.24
CA ASN A 2 -9.70 -88.73 28.29
C ASN A 2 -10.16 -87.66 27.23
N ALA A 3 -9.85 -87.97 26.02
CA ALA A 3 -10.37 -88.97 25.08
C ALA A 3 -11.67 -88.49 24.39
N GLY A 4 -11.66 -88.62 23.10
CA GLY A 4 -12.83 -88.71 22.29
C GLY A 4 -12.63 -88.47 20.81
N LEU A 5 -12.19 -89.53 20.13
CA LEU A 5 -12.23 -89.81 18.69
C LEU A 5 -13.64 -89.82 18.12
N SER A 6 -13.82 -89.34 16.90
CA SER A 6 -14.66 -89.92 15.83
C SER A 6 -14.78 -88.92 14.70
N GLY A 7 -14.23 -88.95 13.49
CA GLY A 7 -14.37 -89.95 12.49
C GLY A 7 -15.69 -89.79 11.72
N ARG A 8 -15.72 -89.10 10.58
CA ARG A 8 -16.59 -89.45 9.43
C ARG A 8 -16.10 -88.80 8.13
N ARG A 9 -15.78 -89.64 7.25
CA ARG A 9 -15.63 -89.72 5.80
C ARG A 9 -16.39 -88.65 4.97
N ALA A 10 -15.65 -88.09 4.08
CA ALA A 10 -15.80 -87.94 2.64
C ALA A 10 -17.21 -87.94 2.02
N VAL A 11 -17.56 -86.83 1.40
CA VAL A 11 -18.34 -86.82 0.16
C VAL A 11 -17.68 -85.81 -0.78
N LEU A 12 -17.13 -86.34 -1.87
CA LEU A 12 -16.74 -85.57 -3.07
C LEU A 12 -18.00 -84.94 -3.70
N HIS A 13 -18.11 -83.62 -3.71
CA HIS A 13 -19.07 -82.95 -4.56
C HIS A 13 -18.31 -82.13 -5.56
N ASN A 14 -18.48 -82.46 -6.82
CA ASN A 14 -18.06 -81.69 -8.01
C ASN A 14 -18.50 -80.25 -7.86
N ALA A 15 -17.55 -79.37 -7.70
CA ALA A 15 -17.79 -77.89 -7.89
C ALA A 15 -17.63 -77.60 -9.38
N PRO A 16 -18.57 -76.90 -9.98
CA PRO A 16 -18.43 -76.40 -11.35
C PRO A 16 -17.32 -75.34 -11.42
N MET A 17 -16.49 -75.54 -12.41
CA MET A 17 -15.37 -74.63 -12.79
C MET A 17 -15.93 -73.25 -13.10
N VAL A 18 -15.83 -72.33 -12.16
CA VAL A 18 -16.12 -70.93 -12.39
C VAL A 18 -14.97 -70.32 -13.22
N GLN A 19 -15.18 -70.15 -14.50
CA GLN A 19 -14.29 -69.38 -15.36
C GLN A 19 -14.20 -67.99 -14.80
N PRO A 20 -12.98 -67.40 -14.59
CA PRO A 20 -12.85 -65.99 -14.30
C PRO A 20 -13.26 -65.20 -15.55
N LEU A 21 -14.36 -64.49 -15.46
CA LEU A 21 -14.72 -63.44 -16.43
C LEU A 21 -13.66 -62.36 -16.29
N ALA A 22 -12.58 -62.49 -17.03
CA ALA A 22 -11.67 -61.36 -17.26
C ALA A 22 -12.49 -60.29 -17.99
N ALA A 23 -13.09 -59.38 -17.24
CA ALA A 23 -13.63 -58.15 -17.79
C ALA A 23 -12.44 -57.33 -18.28
N GLU A 24 -12.16 -57.51 -19.57
CA GLU A 24 -11.29 -56.67 -20.36
C GLU A 24 -11.93 -55.29 -20.35
N ILE A 25 -11.51 -54.46 -19.35
CA ILE A 25 -11.81 -53.00 -19.34
C ILE A 25 -10.92 -52.45 -20.44
N ASP A 26 -11.37 -52.63 -21.67
CA ASP A 26 -10.86 -51.91 -22.83
C ASP A 26 -11.25 -50.46 -22.62
N GLY A 27 -10.34 -49.71 -21.98
CA GLY A 27 -10.43 -48.28 -21.77
C GLY A 27 -10.36 -47.61 -23.14
N GLN A 28 -11.47 -47.64 -23.85
CA GLN A 28 -11.69 -46.94 -25.11
C GLN A 28 -11.48 -45.45 -24.84
N LYS A 29 -10.22 -44.99 -25.00
CA LYS A 29 -9.86 -43.57 -25.07
C LYS A 29 -10.60 -43.01 -26.28
N GLN A 30 -11.82 -42.58 -26.07
CA GLN A 30 -12.55 -41.81 -27.11
C GLN A 30 -11.69 -40.62 -27.49
N PRO A 31 -11.31 -40.48 -28.75
CA PRO A 31 -10.56 -39.32 -29.20
C PRO A 31 -11.41 -38.08 -28.95
N ALA A 32 -10.89 -37.15 -28.13
CA ALA A 32 -11.55 -35.91 -27.83
C ALA A 32 -12.11 -35.31 -29.13
N SER A 33 -13.41 -35.05 -29.17
CA SER A 33 -14.09 -34.56 -30.37
C SER A 33 -13.39 -33.27 -30.82
N ARG A 34 -13.35 -33.01 -32.14
CA ARG A 34 -12.74 -31.78 -32.69
C ARG A 34 -13.25 -30.53 -31.97
N TRP A 35 -14.52 -30.52 -31.60
CA TRP A 35 -15.14 -29.44 -30.82
C TRP A 35 -14.53 -29.26 -29.42
N GLN A 36 -14.27 -30.35 -28.68
CA GLN A 36 -13.60 -30.28 -27.38
C GLN A 36 -12.19 -29.69 -27.47
N ARG A 37 -11.43 -30.01 -28.52
CA ARG A 37 -10.10 -29.42 -28.76
C ARG A 37 -10.19 -27.91 -29.03
N TRP A 38 -11.21 -27.46 -29.78
CA TRP A 38 -11.45 -26.04 -30.03
C TRP A 38 -11.89 -25.30 -28.74
N VAL A 39 -12.74 -25.90 -27.91
CA VAL A 39 -13.17 -25.31 -26.63
C VAL A 39 -12.00 -25.22 -25.65
N ILE A 40 -11.19 -26.26 -25.52
CA ILE A 40 -10.01 -26.25 -24.62
C ILE A 40 -8.96 -25.28 -25.16
N GLY A 41 -8.66 -25.28 -26.45
CA GLY A 41 -7.72 -24.35 -27.06
C GLY A 41 -8.16 -22.88 -26.97
N GLY A 42 -9.45 -22.61 -27.23
CA GLY A 42 -10.04 -21.29 -27.09
C GLY A 42 -10.05 -20.81 -25.64
N GLY A 43 -10.42 -21.67 -24.70
CA GLY A 43 -10.36 -21.36 -23.26
C GLY A 43 -8.95 -21.03 -22.78
N LEU A 44 -7.95 -21.81 -23.20
CA LEU A 44 -6.54 -21.55 -22.86
C LEU A 44 -6.06 -20.22 -23.47
N ALA A 45 -6.41 -19.92 -24.71
CA ALA A 45 -6.05 -18.67 -25.36
C ALA A 45 -6.64 -17.45 -24.63
N VAL A 46 -7.90 -17.53 -24.19
CA VAL A 46 -8.53 -16.47 -23.38
C VAL A 46 -7.82 -16.28 -22.04
N VAL A 47 -7.45 -17.35 -21.34
CA VAL A 47 -6.70 -17.28 -20.07
C VAL A 47 -5.34 -16.64 -20.29
N VAL A 48 -4.60 -17.06 -21.33
CA VAL A 48 -3.29 -16.48 -21.66
C VAL A 48 -3.42 -14.99 -22.01
N ALA A 49 -4.41 -14.63 -22.82
CA ALA A 49 -4.67 -13.23 -23.17
C ALA A 49 -5.03 -12.39 -21.94
N ALA A 50 -5.85 -12.91 -21.01
CA ALA A 50 -6.18 -12.24 -19.77
C ALA A 50 -4.95 -12.06 -18.85
N LEU A 51 -4.08 -13.05 -18.76
CA LEU A 51 -2.82 -12.95 -18.01
C LEU A 51 -1.88 -11.90 -18.60
N LEU A 52 -1.71 -11.90 -19.92
CA LEU A 52 -0.89 -10.90 -20.62
C LEU A 52 -1.46 -9.49 -20.44
N ALA A 53 -2.77 -9.32 -20.59
CA ALA A 53 -3.45 -8.04 -20.34
C ALA A 53 -3.25 -7.58 -18.89
N GLY A 54 -3.34 -8.50 -17.91
CA GLY A 54 -3.05 -8.22 -16.50
C GLY A 54 -1.61 -7.74 -16.28
N ILE A 55 -0.63 -8.39 -16.90
CA ILE A 55 0.79 -7.98 -16.80
C ILE A 55 0.98 -6.58 -17.39
N VAL A 56 0.40 -6.29 -18.55
CA VAL A 56 0.47 -4.97 -19.18
C VAL A 56 -0.21 -3.92 -18.29
N ALA A 57 -1.39 -4.22 -17.74
CA ALA A 57 -2.10 -3.32 -16.84
C ALA A 57 -1.29 -2.98 -15.57
N VAL A 58 -0.61 -3.96 -14.97
CA VAL A 58 0.27 -3.74 -13.81
C VAL A 58 1.44 -2.82 -14.13
N GLN A 59 1.92 -2.79 -15.37
CA GLN A 59 3.06 -1.97 -15.78
C GLN A 59 2.69 -0.53 -16.15
N GLN A 60 1.40 -0.21 -16.30
CA GLN A 60 0.97 1.14 -16.68
C GLN A 60 0.93 2.07 -15.46
N PRO A 61 1.83 3.07 -15.36
CA PRO A 61 1.82 4.01 -14.25
C PRO A 61 0.65 5.01 -14.37
N PRO A 62 0.11 5.51 -13.25
CA PRO A 62 -0.93 6.52 -13.24
C PRO A 62 -0.46 7.84 -13.88
N VAL A 63 -1.41 8.61 -14.41
CA VAL A 63 -1.11 9.84 -15.18
C VAL A 63 -0.32 10.84 -14.35
N PHE A 64 -0.71 11.08 -13.09
CA PHE A 64 -0.02 12.03 -12.23
C PHE A 64 1.44 11.66 -11.97
N TYR A 65 1.74 10.35 -11.86
CA TYR A 65 3.09 9.86 -11.64
C TYR A 65 3.98 10.11 -12.86
N ARG A 66 3.44 9.88 -14.07
CA ARG A 66 4.15 10.19 -15.32
C ARG A 66 4.41 11.69 -15.46
N ALA A 67 3.41 12.51 -15.14
CA ALA A 67 3.53 13.97 -15.16
C ALA A 67 4.58 14.47 -14.17
N ALA A 68 4.60 13.92 -12.94
CA ALA A 68 5.58 14.28 -11.92
C ALA A 68 7.03 13.92 -12.32
N ILE A 69 7.22 12.78 -13.00
CA ILE A 69 8.56 12.42 -13.53
C ILE A 69 8.97 13.32 -14.70
N ALA A 70 8.04 13.62 -15.61
CA ALA A 70 8.34 14.44 -16.79
C ALA A 70 8.67 15.90 -16.44
N ALA A 71 8.19 16.40 -15.30
CA ALA A 71 8.48 17.76 -14.81
C ALA A 71 9.89 17.92 -14.24
N ASP A 72 10.62 16.84 -13.97
CA ASP A 72 11.95 16.86 -13.37
C ASP A 72 13.00 17.30 -14.41
N THR A 73 13.39 18.58 -14.40
CA THR A 73 14.60 19.02 -15.09
C THR A 73 15.76 19.08 -14.08
N PRO A 74 16.94 18.48 -14.38
CA PRO A 74 18.02 18.31 -13.39
C PRO A 74 18.46 19.61 -12.69
N VAL A 75 18.58 20.71 -13.45
CA VAL A 75 19.01 22.01 -12.93
C VAL A 75 17.97 22.64 -12.00
N ALA A 76 16.70 22.58 -12.37
CA ALA A 76 15.61 23.08 -11.53
C ALA A 76 15.39 22.22 -10.28
N ALA A 77 15.56 20.91 -10.40
CA ALA A 77 15.33 19.97 -9.31
C ALA A 77 16.27 20.21 -8.11
N GLU A 78 17.55 20.51 -8.32
CA GLU A 78 18.47 20.81 -7.21
C GLU A 78 18.08 22.07 -6.43
N SER A 79 17.63 23.12 -7.14
CA SER A 79 17.18 24.37 -6.49
C SER A 79 15.89 24.16 -5.72
N LEU A 80 14.95 23.38 -6.26
CA LEU A 80 13.69 23.03 -5.60
C LEU A 80 13.92 22.13 -4.37
N ALA A 81 14.82 21.14 -4.45
CA ALA A 81 15.17 20.29 -3.32
C ALA A 81 15.78 21.12 -2.17
N ARG A 82 16.70 22.03 -2.46
CA ARG A 82 17.24 22.97 -1.45
C ARG A 82 16.17 23.86 -0.84
N ARG A 83 15.23 24.36 -1.66
CA ARG A 83 14.10 25.15 -1.18
C ARG A 83 13.22 24.34 -0.23
N MET A 84 12.90 23.08 -0.54
CA MET A 84 12.16 22.19 0.35
C MET A 84 12.85 22.01 1.70
N VAL A 85 14.15 21.73 1.70
CA VAL A 85 14.96 21.59 2.94
C VAL A 85 14.92 22.89 3.75
N SER A 86 15.10 24.05 3.09
CA SER A 86 15.04 25.35 3.76
C SER A 86 13.66 25.66 4.36
N LYS A 87 12.57 25.36 3.63
CA LYS A 87 11.18 25.53 4.13
C LYS A 87 10.92 24.59 5.32
N ALA A 88 11.36 23.32 5.25
CA ALA A 88 11.20 22.38 6.35
C ALA A 88 11.96 22.83 7.61
N ALA A 89 13.20 23.30 7.44
CA ALA A 89 13.99 23.87 8.54
C ALA A 89 13.36 25.12 9.14
N ALA A 90 12.86 26.03 8.29
CA ALA A 90 12.15 27.24 8.72
C ALA A 90 10.87 26.91 9.50
N LEU A 91 10.06 25.98 8.98
CA LEU A 91 8.85 25.50 9.65
C LEU A 91 9.18 24.86 10.99
N HIS A 92 10.18 23.99 11.04
CA HIS A 92 10.64 23.36 12.30
C HIS A 92 11.08 24.42 13.32
N ALA A 93 11.88 25.39 12.89
CA ALA A 93 12.33 26.48 13.74
C ALA A 93 11.19 27.40 14.20
N ALA A 94 10.18 27.65 13.36
CA ALA A 94 9.00 28.43 13.71
C ALA A 94 8.09 27.67 14.69
N ALA A 95 7.84 26.39 14.45
CA ALA A 95 7.07 25.51 15.34
C ALA A 95 7.74 25.30 16.71
N GLY A 96 9.05 25.43 16.79
CA GLY A 96 9.82 25.38 18.06
C GLY A 96 9.79 26.69 18.86
N ARG A 97 9.17 27.77 18.37
CA ARG A 97 9.06 29.06 19.04
C ARG A 97 7.62 29.38 19.37
N ALA A 98 7.39 30.10 20.50
CA ALA A 98 6.06 30.57 20.83
C ALA A 98 5.55 31.56 19.78
N GLY A 99 4.30 31.39 19.36
CA GLY A 99 3.64 32.23 18.36
C GLY A 99 3.02 31.41 17.23
N PRO A 100 2.38 32.09 16.29
CA PRO A 100 1.83 31.46 15.08
C PRO A 100 2.92 31.07 14.10
N TRP A 101 2.66 30.02 13.31
CA TRP A 101 3.52 29.56 12.23
C TRP A 101 2.68 29.05 11.06
N GLU A 102 3.20 29.23 9.86
CA GLU A 102 2.59 28.76 8.64
C GLU A 102 3.64 28.32 7.62
N ALA A 103 3.26 27.45 6.70
CA ALA A 103 4.09 27.08 5.56
C ALA A 103 3.22 26.69 4.37
N VAL A 104 3.71 27.01 3.18
CA VAL A 104 3.20 26.54 1.90
C VAL A 104 4.25 25.65 1.26
N ILE A 105 3.90 24.38 1.05
CA ILE A 105 4.77 23.34 0.50
C ILE A 105 4.23 22.97 -0.88
N GLU A 106 5.06 23.12 -1.92
CA GLU A 106 4.70 22.76 -3.28
C GLU A 106 5.05 21.30 -3.58
N ASP A 107 4.21 20.59 -4.33
CA ASP A 107 4.45 19.18 -4.71
C ASP A 107 5.72 19.02 -5.55
N ARG A 108 6.08 20.02 -6.39
CA ARG A 108 7.35 20.03 -7.13
C ARG A 108 8.57 20.15 -6.23
N GLU A 109 8.48 20.84 -5.10
CA GLU A 109 9.58 20.94 -4.12
C GLU A 109 9.74 19.60 -3.39
N VAL A 110 8.62 18.97 -2.98
CA VAL A 110 8.61 17.63 -2.38
C VAL A 110 9.17 16.60 -3.36
N ASN A 111 8.75 16.61 -4.62
CA ASN A 111 9.22 15.69 -5.64
C ASN A 111 10.72 15.85 -5.91
N ALA A 112 11.22 17.08 -5.94
CA ALA A 112 12.64 17.35 -6.10
C ALA A 112 13.46 16.84 -4.89
N TRP A 113 12.96 17.02 -3.67
CA TRP A 113 13.56 16.48 -2.46
C TRP A 113 13.56 14.94 -2.48
N LEU A 114 12.45 14.32 -2.83
CA LEU A 114 12.32 12.86 -2.98
C LEU A 114 13.28 12.29 -4.03
N ALA A 115 13.56 13.04 -5.10
CA ALA A 115 14.43 12.60 -6.18
C ALA A 115 15.92 12.75 -5.86
N ILE A 116 16.31 13.79 -5.14
CA ILE A 116 17.72 14.19 -4.97
C ILE A 116 18.19 13.98 -3.54
N ASP A 117 17.52 14.57 -2.56
CA ASP A 117 17.98 14.60 -1.18
C ASP A 117 17.73 13.28 -0.46
N LEU A 118 16.56 12.68 -0.65
CA LEU A 118 16.19 11.42 -0.02
C LEU A 118 17.18 10.28 -0.33
N PRO A 119 17.59 10.01 -1.59
CA PRO A 119 18.55 8.95 -1.87
C PRO A 119 19.98 9.29 -1.46
N ARG A 120 20.35 10.57 -1.33
CA ARG A 120 21.69 11.00 -0.93
C ARG A 120 21.87 10.98 0.59
N ASN A 121 20.94 11.60 1.31
CA ASN A 121 21.09 11.93 2.73
C ASN A 121 20.25 11.05 3.66
N HIS A 122 19.24 10.35 3.13
CA HIS A 122 18.25 9.60 3.90
C HIS A 122 18.13 8.14 3.43
N ARG A 123 19.27 7.52 3.12
CA ARG A 123 19.33 6.11 2.69
C ARG A 123 18.73 5.21 3.79
N GLY A 124 17.75 4.41 3.42
CA GLY A 124 17.08 3.49 4.34
C GLY A 124 15.72 3.97 4.83
N LEU A 125 15.30 5.21 4.55
CA LEU A 125 13.91 5.62 4.81
C LEU A 125 12.92 4.90 3.88
N LEU A 126 13.33 4.62 2.63
CA LEU A 126 12.51 3.84 1.71
C LEU A 126 12.68 2.35 2.00
N PRO A 127 11.58 1.58 2.02
CA PRO A 127 11.65 0.13 2.07
C PRO A 127 12.42 -0.45 0.87
N ALA A 128 13.04 -1.61 1.06
CA ALA A 128 13.72 -2.31 -0.02
C ALA A 128 12.76 -2.54 -1.21
N GLY A 129 13.23 -2.26 -2.43
CA GLY A 129 12.44 -2.41 -3.66
C GLY A 129 11.48 -1.25 -3.96
N VAL A 130 11.42 -0.21 -3.12
CA VAL A 130 10.68 1.03 -3.40
C VAL A 130 11.63 2.06 -4.00
N GLU A 131 11.30 2.51 -5.20
CA GLU A 131 12.13 3.43 -6.00
C GLU A 131 11.28 4.60 -6.50
N ILE A 132 11.91 5.73 -6.73
CA ILE A 132 11.33 6.89 -7.41
C ILE A 132 9.96 7.29 -6.81
N PRO A 133 9.89 7.60 -5.52
CA PRO A 133 8.64 8.10 -4.94
C PRO A 133 8.27 9.45 -5.54
N ARG A 134 6.94 9.69 -5.71
CA ARG A 134 6.37 10.94 -6.19
C ARG A 134 5.09 11.26 -5.43
N VAL A 135 4.83 12.54 -5.31
CA VAL A 135 3.60 13.09 -4.74
C VAL A 135 2.96 14.07 -5.71
N SER A 136 1.66 14.20 -5.64
CA SER A 136 0.91 15.26 -6.34
C SER A 136 -0.18 15.77 -5.40
N PHE A 137 -0.23 17.08 -5.25
CA PHE A 137 -1.28 17.75 -4.50
C PHE A 137 -2.41 18.14 -5.45
N GLN A 138 -3.61 17.69 -5.15
CA GLN A 138 -4.83 17.99 -5.89
C GLN A 138 -5.82 18.64 -4.92
N SER A 139 -6.86 19.29 -5.42
CA SER A 139 -7.86 19.88 -4.54
C SER A 139 -8.40 18.86 -3.53
N ARG A 140 -8.11 19.06 -2.24
CA ARG A 140 -8.47 18.21 -1.08
C ARG A 140 -7.89 16.78 -1.10
N ARG A 141 -6.93 16.47 -1.99
CA ARG A 141 -6.34 15.13 -2.13
C ARG A 141 -4.84 15.20 -2.25
N VAL A 142 -4.20 14.21 -1.67
CA VAL A 142 -2.79 13.92 -1.86
C VAL A 142 -2.68 12.59 -2.59
N ALA A 143 -2.09 12.59 -3.76
CA ALA A 143 -1.74 11.39 -4.49
C ALA A 143 -0.27 11.07 -4.24
N VAL A 144 0.02 9.82 -3.87
CA VAL A 144 1.37 9.32 -3.67
C VAL A 144 1.58 8.11 -4.56
N ALA A 145 2.76 7.98 -5.14
CA ALA A 145 3.13 6.80 -5.92
C ALA A 145 4.62 6.52 -5.81
N ALA A 146 4.97 5.24 -5.93
CA ALA A 146 6.35 4.83 -5.99
C ALA A 146 6.49 3.61 -6.92
N ARG A 147 7.61 3.53 -7.62
CA ARG A 147 7.96 2.33 -8.36
C ARG A 147 8.33 1.22 -7.38
N MET A 148 7.74 0.06 -7.56
CA MET A 148 8.02 -1.13 -6.77
C MET A 148 8.52 -2.26 -7.66
N ARG A 149 9.50 -3.00 -7.15
CA ARG A 149 9.99 -4.21 -7.79
C ARG A 149 9.46 -5.43 -7.05
N ILE A 150 8.68 -6.27 -7.73
CA ILE A 150 8.10 -7.51 -7.21
C ILE A 150 8.66 -8.67 -8.03
N GLY A 151 9.73 -9.28 -7.57
CA GLY A 151 10.48 -10.26 -8.35
C GLY A 151 11.03 -9.64 -9.66
N PRO A 152 10.77 -10.24 -10.83
CA PRO A 152 11.20 -9.70 -12.12
C PRO A 152 10.33 -8.55 -12.63
N LEU A 153 9.17 -8.29 -12.00
CA LEU A 153 8.23 -7.28 -12.45
C LEU A 153 8.48 -5.95 -11.74
N ALA A 154 8.48 -4.86 -12.51
CA ALA A 154 8.44 -3.51 -12.01
C ALA A 154 7.03 -2.95 -12.21
N THR A 155 6.44 -2.41 -11.15
CA THR A 155 5.13 -1.77 -11.17
C THR A 155 5.16 -0.45 -10.42
N VAL A 156 4.09 0.33 -10.50
CA VAL A 156 3.91 1.55 -9.71
C VAL A 156 2.78 1.31 -8.71
N ALA A 157 3.10 1.29 -7.43
CA ALA A 157 2.11 1.36 -6.37
C ALA A 157 1.70 2.81 -6.15
N TRP A 158 0.40 3.06 -6.01
CA TRP A 158 -0.11 4.41 -5.82
C TRP A 158 -1.35 4.42 -4.94
N ALA A 159 -1.57 5.57 -4.30
CA ALA A 159 -2.78 5.85 -3.55
C ALA A 159 -3.14 7.33 -3.66
N GLU A 160 -4.43 7.59 -3.76
CA GLU A 160 -5.02 8.93 -3.62
C GLU A 160 -5.76 8.98 -2.29
N MET A 161 -5.45 9.97 -1.48
CA MET A 161 -6.00 10.13 -0.14
C MET A 161 -6.63 11.50 0.00
N GLU A 162 -7.84 11.53 0.51
CA GLU A 162 -8.44 12.76 1.05
C GLU A 162 -7.77 13.04 2.39
N VAL A 163 -7.35 14.30 2.56
CA VAL A 163 -6.60 14.75 3.74
C VAL A 163 -7.27 16.00 4.27
N TRP A 164 -7.58 16.01 5.57
CA TRP A 164 -8.19 17.17 6.23
C TRP A 164 -7.82 17.20 7.71
N LEU A 165 -7.96 18.37 8.31
CA LEU A 165 -7.86 18.51 9.76
C LEU A 165 -9.20 18.11 10.40
N GLN A 166 -9.21 17.07 11.23
CA GLN A 166 -10.39 16.58 11.92
C GLN A 166 -10.61 17.28 13.27
N GLY A 167 -9.54 17.74 13.86
CA GLY A 167 -9.49 18.46 15.12
C GLY A 167 -8.09 19.00 15.35
N VAL A 168 -7.87 19.71 16.42
CA VAL A 168 -6.54 20.22 16.78
C VAL A 168 -5.56 19.04 16.88
N ASN A 169 -4.47 19.10 16.13
CA ASN A 169 -3.47 18.02 16.04
C ASN A 169 -4.04 16.66 15.60
N GLN A 170 -5.11 16.65 14.81
CA GLN A 170 -5.69 15.41 14.29
C GLN A 170 -5.88 15.52 12.78
N VAL A 171 -5.07 14.81 12.02
CA VAL A 171 -5.17 14.73 10.57
C VAL A 171 -5.95 13.49 10.18
N GLY A 172 -7.10 13.68 9.54
CA GLY A 172 -7.91 12.62 8.97
C GLY A 172 -7.41 12.25 7.57
N LEU A 173 -7.25 10.94 7.33
CA LEU A 173 -6.84 10.36 6.06
C LEU A 173 -7.85 9.31 5.61
N LYS A 174 -8.36 9.42 4.39
CA LYS A 174 -9.24 8.44 3.77
C LYS A 174 -8.74 8.10 2.38
N THR A 175 -8.60 6.82 2.07
CA THR A 175 -8.21 6.40 0.73
C THR A 175 -9.36 6.58 -0.26
N ALA A 176 -9.22 7.46 -1.22
CA ALA A 176 -10.15 7.65 -2.32
C ALA A 176 -9.98 6.56 -3.39
N ALA A 177 -8.72 6.29 -3.77
CA ALA A 177 -8.35 5.24 -4.70
C ALA A 177 -6.95 4.70 -4.38
N ALA A 178 -6.67 3.46 -4.76
CA ALA A 178 -5.34 2.87 -4.66
C ALA A 178 -5.16 1.79 -5.74
N GLY A 179 -3.93 1.54 -6.17
CA GLY A 179 -3.66 0.56 -7.19
C GLY A 179 -2.19 0.16 -7.34
N LEU A 180 -2.00 -0.87 -8.16
CA LEU A 180 -0.71 -1.32 -8.68
C LEU A 180 -0.78 -1.22 -10.21
N GLY A 181 -0.04 -0.28 -10.79
CA GLY A 181 -0.24 0.09 -12.18
C GLY A 181 -1.68 0.56 -12.42
N SER A 182 -2.39 -0.04 -13.38
CA SER A 182 -3.81 0.21 -13.61
C SER A 182 -4.74 -0.72 -12.82
N LEU A 183 -4.21 -1.68 -12.05
CA LEU A 183 -5.05 -2.58 -11.26
C LEU A 183 -5.45 -1.95 -9.93
N PRO A 184 -6.74 -1.90 -9.60
CA PRO A 184 -7.18 -1.37 -8.32
C PRO A 184 -6.82 -2.29 -7.16
N VAL A 185 -6.47 -1.70 -6.02
CA VAL A 185 -6.19 -2.40 -4.75
C VAL A 185 -7.28 -2.03 -3.73
N PRO A 186 -7.67 -2.96 -2.84
CA PRO A 186 -8.62 -2.64 -1.80
C PRO A 186 -8.17 -1.46 -0.93
N ARG A 187 -8.99 -0.41 -0.87
CA ARG A 187 -8.70 0.86 -0.17
C ARG A 187 -8.38 0.66 1.31
N ASP A 188 -9.15 -0.19 1.97
CA ASP A 188 -8.96 -0.49 3.39
C ASP A 188 -7.64 -1.22 3.68
N ALA A 189 -7.16 -2.05 2.76
CA ALA A 189 -5.87 -2.72 2.90
C ALA A 189 -4.72 -1.72 2.82
N MET A 190 -4.78 -0.79 1.87
CA MET A 190 -3.80 0.29 1.72
C MET A 190 -3.76 1.16 2.99
N LEU A 191 -4.92 1.56 3.52
CA LEU A 191 -4.98 2.42 4.70
C LEU A 191 -4.45 1.72 5.96
N ARG A 192 -4.74 0.42 6.14
CA ARG A 192 -4.15 -0.37 7.24
C ARG A 192 -2.63 -0.49 7.12
N HIS A 193 -2.13 -0.70 5.90
CA HIS A 193 -0.70 -0.75 5.66
C HIS A 193 -0.04 0.59 6.00
N LEU A 194 -0.63 1.70 5.57
CA LEU A 194 -0.15 3.05 5.89
C LEU A 194 -0.15 3.29 7.40
N ALA A 195 -1.24 2.95 8.10
CA ALA A 195 -1.33 3.07 9.56
C ALA A 195 -0.19 2.33 10.26
N GLY A 196 0.06 1.07 9.89
CA GLY A 196 1.18 0.29 10.45
C GLY A 196 2.54 0.95 10.21
N ARG A 197 2.76 1.54 9.04
CA ARG A 197 4.01 2.26 8.72
C ARG A 197 4.18 3.54 9.55
N LEU A 198 3.10 4.31 9.70
CA LEU A 198 3.12 5.54 10.49
C LEU A 198 3.33 5.25 11.98
N THR A 199 2.68 4.20 12.51
CA THR A 199 2.90 3.74 13.89
C THR A 199 4.35 3.28 14.09
N ALA A 200 4.91 2.53 13.15
CA ALA A 200 6.32 2.12 13.20
C ALA A 200 7.30 3.30 13.13
N ALA A 201 6.88 4.42 12.54
CA ALA A 201 7.62 5.68 12.52
C ALA A 201 7.43 6.53 13.80
N GLY A 202 6.69 6.02 14.81
CA GLY A 202 6.47 6.70 16.08
C GLY A 202 5.28 7.67 16.11
N LEU A 203 4.46 7.70 15.05
CA LEU A 203 3.26 8.53 15.03
C LEU A 203 2.09 7.83 15.73
N VAL A 204 1.29 8.58 16.46
CA VAL A 204 0.05 8.07 17.05
C VAL A 204 -1.01 7.98 15.96
N THR A 205 -1.51 6.77 15.76
CA THR A 205 -2.52 6.50 14.72
C THR A 205 -3.74 5.80 15.29
N ASP A 206 -4.92 6.16 14.81
CA ASP A 206 -6.21 5.54 15.17
C ASP A 206 -7.00 5.21 13.91
N LEU A 207 -7.37 3.94 13.75
CA LEU A 207 -8.15 3.43 12.63
C LEU A 207 -9.62 3.28 13.04
N ARG A 208 -10.48 4.12 12.48
CA ARG A 208 -11.91 4.14 12.76
C ARG A 208 -12.71 3.64 11.56
N ARG A 209 -13.68 2.78 11.83
CA ARG A 209 -14.66 2.38 10.82
C ARG A 209 -15.83 3.39 10.83
N THR A 210 -16.08 4.01 9.69
CA THR A 210 -17.19 4.94 9.48
C THR A 210 -18.18 4.36 8.47
N GLN A 211 -19.34 4.97 8.31
CA GLN A 211 -20.30 4.60 7.26
C GLN A 211 -19.70 4.76 5.84
N ALA A 212 -18.77 5.68 5.67
CA ALA A 212 -18.10 5.96 4.39
C ALA A 212 -16.81 5.15 4.17
N GLY A 213 -16.54 4.13 4.99
CA GLY A 213 -15.34 3.29 4.92
C GLY A 213 -14.37 3.51 6.09
N LEU A 214 -13.15 3.05 5.91
CA LEU A 214 -12.09 3.17 6.92
C LEU A 214 -11.51 4.59 6.91
N LEU A 215 -11.32 5.15 8.09
CA LEU A 215 -10.69 6.44 8.35
C LEU A 215 -9.45 6.22 9.21
N LEU A 216 -8.32 6.77 8.82
CA LEU A 216 -7.11 6.84 9.63
C LEU A 216 -6.98 8.25 10.21
N VAL A 217 -6.90 8.35 11.51
CA VAL A 217 -6.58 9.59 12.21
C VAL A 217 -5.13 9.51 12.66
N VAL A 218 -4.34 10.51 12.28
CA VAL A 218 -2.93 10.64 12.65
C VAL A 218 -2.79 11.85 13.55
N SER A 219 -2.19 11.65 14.70
CA SER A 219 -1.87 12.75 15.60
C SER A 219 -0.37 13.04 15.53
N PRO A 220 0.03 14.18 14.94
CA PRO A 220 1.42 14.64 15.01
C PRO A 220 1.84 14.83 16.47
N PRO A 221 3.13 14.71 16.78
CA PRO A 221 3.61 14.97 18.14
C PRO A 221 3.26 16.41 18.55
N SER A 222 2.65 16.55 19.71
CA SER A 222 2.24 17.87 20.26
C SER A 222 3.39 18.62 20.94
N THR A 223 4.51 17.94 21.17
CA THR A 223 5.73 18.52 21.78
C THR A 223 6.92 18.20 20.90
N TYR A 224 7.56 19.23 20.36
CA TYR A 224 8.82 19.09 19.64
C TYR A 224 10.03 19.13 20.60
N ASP A 225 9.87 19.84 21.70
CA ASP A 225 10.82 19.93 22.81
C ASP A 225 10.02 20.30 24.08
N ALA A 226 10.35 19.71 25.20
CA ALA A 226 9.69 20.04 26.47
C ALA A 226 9.84 21.54 26.85
N ALA A 227 10.90 22.19 26.40
CA ALA A 227 11.14 23.64 26.61
C ALA A 227 10.37 24.51 25.58
N ALA A 228 9.99 23.97 24.42
CA ALA A 228 9.35 24.74 23.33
C ALA A 228 7.84 24.94 23.56
N GLY A 229 7.21 24.11 24.39
CA GLY A 229 5.77 24.17 24.65
C GLY A 229 4.92 23.33 23.73
N ALA A 230 3.59 23.47 23.83
CA ALA A 230 2.63 22.70 23.07
C ALA A 230 2.46 23.26 21.64
N CYS A 231 2.88 22.50 20.65
CA CYS A 231 2.66 22.81 19.23
C CYS A 231 1.27 22.31 18.79
N ARG A 232 0.50 23.18 18.16
CA ARG A 232 -0.86 22.90 17.67
C ARG A 232 -0.95 23.15 16.17
N LEU A 233 -1.34 22.10 15.42
CA LEU A 233 -1.74 22.24 14.03
C LEU A 233 -3.21 22.67 13.99
N GLU A 234 -3.49 23.84 13.43
CA GLU A 234 -4.81 24.48 13.44
C GLU A 234 -5.43 24.58 12.05
N SER A 235 -4.61 24.52 11.01
CA SER A 235 -5.07 24.54 9.63
C SER A 235 -4.27 23.59 8.76
N LEU A 236 -4.98 22.87 7.88
CA LEU A 236 -4.42 21.98 6.86
C LEU A 236 -5.31 22.07 5.63
N ALA A 237 -4.78 22.56 4.54
CA ALA A 237 -5.49 22.66 3.27
C ALA A 237 -4.64 22.11 2.13
N VAL A 238 -5.23 21.28 1.28
CA VAL A 238 -4.60 20.77 0.06
C VAL A 238 -5.25 21.43 -1.14
N ALA A 239 -4.48 22.23 -1.85
CA ALA A 239 -4.83 22.86 -3.11
C ALA A 239 -4.13 22.18 -4.29
N ALA A 240 -4.39 22.60 -5.50
CA ALA A 240 -3.70 22.08 -6.68
C ALA A 240 -2.23 22.52 -6.67
N GLY A 241 -1.32 21.56 -6.53
CA GLY A 241 0.13 21.78 -6.47
C GLY A 241 0.68 22.22 -5.11
N GLU A 242 -0.18 22.49 -4.11
CA GLU A 242 0.23 23.10 -2.85
C GLU A 242 -0.43 22.45 -1.63
N LEU A 243 0.34 22.35 -0.56
CA LEU A 243 -0.11 21.96 0.77
C LEU A 243 0.15 23.15 1.71
N LEU A 244 -0.93 23.68 2.29
CA LEU A 244 -0.88 24.74 3.28
C LEU A 244 -1.02 24.13 4.67
N VAL A 245 -0.13 24.50 5.58
CA VAL A 245 -0.17 24.11 6.99
C VAL A 245 0.01 25.35 7.84
N ALA A 246 -0.79 25.48 8.90
CA ALA A 246 -0.64 26.57 9.86
C ALA A 246 -1.02 26.12 11.27
N GLY A 247 -0.45 26.76 12.25
CA GLY A 247 -0.71 26.47 13.63
C GLY A 247 -0.09 27.46 14.58
N SER A 248 -0.06 27.11 15.85
CA SER A 248 0.55 27.92 16.91
C SER A 248 1.32 27.07 17.91
N THR A 249 2.32 27.66 18.54
CA THR A 249 3.05 27.06 19.64
C THR A 249 2.87 27.93 20.89
N GLN A 250 2.35 27.32 21.94
CA GLN A 250 2.14 27.98 23.24
C GLN A 250 3.27 27.60 24.19
N ARG A 251 3.93 28.62 24.77
CA ARG A 251 4.91 28.38 25.83
C ARG A 251 4.19 27.87 27.09
N PRO A 252 4.75 26.87 27.81
CA PRO A 252 4.22 26.54 29.14
C PRO A 252 4.15 27.81 30.00
N ALA A 253 3.04 28.01 30.67
CA ALA A 253 2.96 29.09 31.65
C ALA A 253 4.14 28.89 32.62
N GLN A 254 5.03 29.88 32.69
CA GLN A 254 6.03 29.89 33.78
C GLN A 254 5.21 29.92 35.05
N GLU A 255 5.33 28.86 35.83
CA GLU A 255 4.85 28.82 37.21
C GLU A 255 5.52 29.98 37.90
N THR A 256 4.78 31.08 38.08
CA THR A 256 5.25 32.23 38.82
C THR A 256 5.38 31.75 40.22
N ASP A 257 6.61 31.48 40.66
CA ASP A 257 6.93 31.35 42.08
C ASP A 257 6.34 32.59 42.79
N VAL A 258 5.21 32.39 43.42
CA VAL A 258 4.62 33.39 44.31
C VAL A 258 5.49 33.36 45.56
N PRO A 259 6.11 34.47 45.95
CA PRO A 259 6.96 34.55 47.13
C PRO A 259 6.20 34.30 48.42
#